data_fdb7866a0f3142e5fe101d273c5ca844
#
_entry.id   fdb7866a0f3142e5fe101d273c5ca844
#
_cell.length_a   1.000
_cell.length_b   1.000
_cell.length_c   1.000
_cell.angle_alpha   90.00
_cell.angle_beta   90.00
_cell.angle_gamma   90.00
#
_symmetry.space_group_name_H-M   'P 1'
#
loop_
_entity.id
_entity.type
_entity.pdbx_description
1 polymer ?
#
loop_
_entity_poly.entity_id
_entity_poly.type
_entity_poly.pdbx_seq_one_letter_code
_entity_poly.pdbx_strand_id
1 'polypeptide(L)'
;MFNKDKGDVKRVPMMPVRDMVIFPEMMHPFIVGREASVRALEDALAGDKKIFLVTQHDASVDDPKPEEIYQVGTLANIVQSVKLPDGNIRVLVEGTERARIVSVSSEDGFFRATVRLSPARVESSEQLGQAQNRVTSLFEQYVKLSQTLNYDTMIAAVRVDDPGKLSDAIAANLQIPVEEKQELLEIFEPPERLQRIADILDAEIEKLNVDRSINTRVKRQMERAQKEYYLNEKLKAIQKELGRGEASEIEQLKKKIETSGMPEGPQEKALQELKRLEMMPPMSAESTVSRNYLDWLLAVPWKKR
;
A
#
# COMPACT_ATOMS: atom_id res chain seq x y z
N MET A 1 -45.22 4.07 27.06
CA MET A 1 -43.88 4.01 27.64
C MET A 1 -42.86 4.02 26.53
N PHE A 2 -42.64 5.14 25.89
CA PHE A 2 -41.63 5.32 24.84
C PHE A 2 -41.07 6.73 24.99
N ASN A 3 -39.95 6.88 25.65
CA ASN A 3 -39.21 8.13 25.62
C ASN A 3 -37.73 7.85 26.03
N LYS A 4 -36.93 7.21 25.15
CA LYS A 4 -35.56 6.85 25.47
C LYS A 4 -34.51 7.23 24.42
N ASP A 5 -34.89 7.97 23.37
CA ASP A 5 -33.94 8.43 22.34
C ASP A 5 -34.10 9.94 22.07
N LYS A 6 -33.88 10.76 23.08
CA LYS A 6 -33.57 12.18 22.86
C LYS A 6 -32.06 12.36 22.82
N GLY A 7 -31.41 11.88 21.75
CA GLY A 7 -30.12 12.42 21.39
C GLY A 7 -30.27 13.89 21.02
N ASP A 8 -29.34 14.73 21.46
CA ASP A 8 -29.33 16.14 21.09
C ASP A 8 -29.33 16.29 19.57
N VAL A 9 -30.31 17.06 19.07
CA VAL A 9 -30.41 17.36 17.64
C VAL A 9 -29.76 18.72 17.39
N LYS A 10 -28.81 18.78 16.47
CA LYS A 10 -28.13 20.03 16.11
C LYS A 10 -28.28 20.30 14.62
N ARG A 11 -28.44 21.56 14.27
CA ARG A 11 -28.44 22.02 12.88
C ARG A 11 -27.12 22.75 12.64
N VAL A 12 -26.32 22.24 11.71
CA VAL A 12 -24.94 22.68 11.49
C VAL A 12 -24.60 22.72 9.99
N PRO A 13 -23.66 23.57 9.54
CA PRO A 13 -23.12 23.48 8.21
C PRO A 13 -22.53 22.11 7.96
N MET A 14 -22.74 21.54 6.76
CA MET A 14 -22.28 20.23 6.39
C MET A 14 -21.31 20.32 5.21
N MET A 15 -20.22 19.58 5.29
CA MET A 15 -19.24 19.48 4.23
C MET A 15 -19.01 18.01 3.86
N PRO A 16 -19.35 17.59 2.62
CA PRO A 16 -18.94 16.31 2.09
C PRO A 16 -17.43 16.27 1.86
N VAL A 17 -16.76 15.24 2.38
CA VAL A 17 -15.35 14.96 2.17
C VAL A 17 -15.18 13.76 1.23
N ARG A 18 -14.08 13.72 0.41
CA ARG A 18 -13.98 12.76 -0.69
C ARG A 18 -13.50 11.38 -0.25
N ASP A 19 -12.29 11.34 0.27
CA ASP A 19 -11.46 10.13 0.44
C ASP A 19 -10.96 9.94 1.87
N MET A 20 -11.71 10.50 2.82
CA MET A 20 -11.35 10.42 4.24
C MET A 20 -12.58 10.25 5.12
N VAL A 21 -12.38 9.59 6.25
CA VAL A 21 -13.34 9.50 7.34
C VAL A 21 -12.73 10.15 8.56
N ILE A 22 -13.41 11.13 9.12
CA ILE A 22 -13.00 11.81 10.34
C ILE A 22 -13.63 11.12 11.52
N PHE A 23 -12.81 10.60 12.43
CA PHE A 23 -13.26 10.01 13.69
C PHE A 23 -13.31 11.05 14.82
N PRO A 24 -14.12 10.83 15.86
CA PRO A 24 -14.02 11.60 17.10
C PRO A 24 -12.59 11.59 17.67
N GLU A 25 -12.19 12.66 18.34
CA GLU A 25 -10.85 12.90 18.92
C GLU A 25 -9.70 12.95 17.86
N MET A 26 -10.01 12.80 16.56
CA MET A 26 -9.03 12.89 15.49
C MET A 26 -8.81 14.35 15.09
N MET A 27 -7.54 14.77 15.07
CA MET A 27 -7.13 16.04 14.46
C MET A 27 -6.62 15.79 13.03
N HIS A 28 -7.23 16.44 12.05
CA HIS A 28 -6.85 16.24 10.66
C HIS A 28 -6.76 17.55 9.87
N PRO A 29 -5.63 17.84 9.20
CA PRO A 29 -5.50 18.94 8.28
C PRO A 29 -5.93 18.52 6.87
N PHE A 30 -6.74 19.34 6.18
CA PHE A 30 -7.05 19.14 4.76
C PHE A 30 -7.28 20.47 4.05
N ILE A 31 -7.43 20.42 2.72
CA ILE A 31 -7.60 21.59 1.88
C ILE A 31 -9.04 21.61 1.35
N VAL A 32 -9.70 22.74 1.50
CA VAL A 32 -11.04 23.02 1.02
C VAL A 32 -10.94 23.92 -0.20
N GLY A 33 -11.46 23.45 -1.35
CA GLY A 33 -11.39 24.20 -2.62
C GLY A 33 -12.73 24.29 -3.35
N ARG A 34 -13.71 23.37 -3.06
CA ARG A 34 -15.04 23.44 -3.66
C ARG A 34 -15.81 24.64 -3.12
N GLU A 35 -16.48 25.38 -4.01
CA GLU A 35 -17.21 26.61 -3.64
C GLU A 35 -18.25 26.37 -2.52
N ALA A 36 -19.06 25.32 -2.64
CA ALA A 36 -20.03 24.94 -1.61
C ALA A 36 -19.35 24.62 -0.26
N SER A 37 -18.22 23.93 -0.28
CA SER A 37 -17.45 23.59 0.93
C SER A 37 -16.81 24.83 1.57
N VAL A 38 -16.34 25.77 0.76
CA VAL A 38 -15.81 27.06 1.26
C VAL A 38 -16.90 27.87 1.94
N ARG A 39 -18.08 27.95 1.34
CA ARG A 39 -19.25 28.64 1.93
C ARG A 39 -19.68 27.97 3.25
N ALA A 40 -19.77 26.66 3.30
CA ALA A 40 -20.09 25.92 4.53
C ALA A 40 -19.07 26.19 5.64
N LEU A 41 -17.78 26.27 5.28
CA LEU A 41 -16.69 26.59 6.20
C LEU A 41 -16.78 28.03 6.71
N GLU A 42 -17.04 29.00 5.83
CA GLU A 42 -17.17 30.41 6.20
C GLU A 42 -18.38 30.64 7.13
N ASP A 43 -19.51 29.97 6.86
CA ASP A 43 -20.67 29.99 7.73
C ASP A 43 -20.36 29.39 9.12
N ALA A 44 -19.66 28.26 9.16
CA ALA A 44 -19.23 27.65 10.42
C ALA A 44 -18.29 28.57 11.22
N LEU A 45 -17.34 29.25 10.54
CA LEU A 45 -16.42 30.19 11.16
C LEU A 45 -17.11 31.45 11.69
N ALA A 46 -18.18 31.89 11.04
CA ALA A 46 -19.00 33.01 11.51
C ALA A 46 -19.88 32.65 12.73
N GLY A 47 -20.15 31.35 12.92
CA GLY A 47 -20.92 30.79 14.02
C GLY A 47 -20.07 30.26 15.18
N ASP A 48 -20.42 29.06 15.63
CA ASP A 48 -19.79 28.38 16.78
C ASP A 48 -18.54 27.55 16.42
N LYS A 49 -18.03 27.70 15.19
CA LYS A 49 -16.89 26.96 14.59
C LYS A 49 -17.11 25.45 14.52
N LYS A 50 -18.36 25.03 14.46
CA LYS A 50 -18.71 23.63 14.30
C LYS A 50 -19.15 23.33 12.89
N ILE A 51 -18.68 22.21 12.36
CA ILE A 51 -19.01 21.73 11.04
C ILE A 51 -19.27 20.23 11.10
N PHE A 52 -20.23 19.74 10.33
CA PHE A 52 -20.47 18.31 10.19
C PHE A 52 -19.74 17.78 8.95
N LEU A 53 -18.82 16.86 9.16
CA LEU A 53 -18.03 16.23 8.12
C LEU A 53 -18.55 14.83 7.83
N VAL A 54 -18.84 14.56 6.57
CA VAL A 54 -19.40 13.28 6.14
C VAL A 54 -18.77 12.86 4.82
N THR A 55 -18.45 11.58 4.68
CA THR A 55 -17.81 11.03 3.49
C THR A 55 -18.82 10.87 2.36
N GLN A 56 -18.39 11.14 1.12
CA GLN A 56 -19.17 10.84 -0.09
C GLN A 56 -18.90 9.43 -0.57
N HIS A 57 -19.87 8.79 -1.26
CA HIS A 57 -19.71 7.43 -1.77
C HIS A 57 -18.66 7.32 -2.89
N ASP A 58 -18.60 8.30 -3.77
CA ASP A 58 -17.66 8.34 -4.89
C ASP A 58 -16.81 9.62 -4.83
N ALA A 59 -15.52 9.44 -4.58
CA ALA A 59 -14.56 10.54 -4.49
C ALA A 59 -14.38 11.35 -5.79
N SER A 60 -14.78 10.81 -6.94
CA SER A 60 -14.70 11.47 -8.25
C SER A 60 -15.78 12.52 -8.49
N VAL A 61 -16.88 12.48 -7.73
CA VAL A 61 -17.99 13.41 -7.88
C VAL A 61 -17.63 14.76 -7.24
N ASP A 62 -17.64 15.83 -8.05
CA ASP A 62 -17.32 17.17 -7.56
C ASP A 62 -18.44 17.81 -6.76
N ASP A 63 -19.70 17.59 -7.15
CA ASP A 63 -20.88 18.15 -6.50
C ASP A 63 -21.84 17.01 -6.11
N PRO A 64 -21.57 16.30 -4.99
CA PRO A 64 -22.36 15.16 -4.57
C PRO A 64 -23.75 15.62 -4.09
N LYS A 65 -24.76 14.86 -4.48
CA LYS A 65 -26.14 15.03 -3.97
C LYS A 65 -26.28 14.39 -2.59
N PRO A 66 -27.32 14.71 -1.82
CA PRO A 66 -27.56 14.12 -0.50
C PRO A 66 -27.64 12.58 -0.50
N GLU A 67 -28.04 11.95 -1.63
CA GLU A 67 -28.11 10.49 -1.78
C GLU A 67 -26.74 9.86 -2.06
N GLU A 68 -25.74 10.66 -2.44
CA GLU A 68 -24.39 10.23 -2.78
C GLU A 68 -23.40 10.39 -1.62
N ILE A 69 -23.92 10.67 -0.42
CA ILE A 69 -23.14 10.80 0.82
C ILE A 69 -23.62 9.80 1.87
N TYR A 70 -22.69 9.38 2.76
CA TYR A 70 -23.05 8.52 3.87
C TYR A 70 -23.97 9.23 4.87
N GLN A 71 -24.71 8.44 5.66
CA GLN A 71 -25.70 8.97 6.61
C GLN A 71 -25.11 9.22 8.01
N VAL A 72 -23.90 8.73 8.25
CA VAL A 72 -23.16 8.91 9.50
C VAL A 72 -21.87 9.65 9.23
N GLY A 73 -21.62 10.66 10.00
CA GLY A 73 -20.42 11.47 9.94
C GLY A 73 -20.01 11.94 11.32
N THR A 74 -19.10 12.90 11.38
CA THR A 74 -18.54 13.43 12.62
C THR A 74 -18.77 14.93 12.70
N LEU A 75 -19.33 15.38 13.83
CA LEU A 75 -19.30 16.78 14.20
C LEU A 75 -17.87 17.15 14.58
N ALA A 76 -17.35 18.22 14.02
CA ALA A 76 -15.98 18.65 14.23
C ALA A 76 -15.89 20.14 14.58
N ASN A 77 -14.91 20.48 15.39
CA ASN A 77 -14.51 21.86 15.66
C ASN A 77 -13.46 22.30 14.64
N ILE A 78 -13.59 23.53 14.13
CA ILE A 78 -12.55 24.13 13.31
C ILE A 78 -11.52 24.77 14.23
N VAL A 79 -10.35 24.14 14.33
CA VAL A 79 -9.25 24.59 15.20
C VAL A 79 -8.47 25.73 14.55
N GLN A 80 -8.18 25.59 13.26
CA GLN A 80 -7.42 26.59 12.49
C GLN A 80 -7.88 26.61 11.04
N SER A 81 -7.87 27.81 10.45
CA SER A 81 -8.11 28.00 9.01
C SER A 81 -7.13 29.02 8.45
N VAL A 82 -6.56 28.73 7.28
CA VAL A 82 -5.58 29.59 6.59
C VAL A 82 -5.95 29.66 5.12
N LYS A 83 -6.21 30.88 4.62
CA LYS A 83 -6.42 31.10 3.18
C LYS A 83 -5.09 30.98 2.44
N LEU A 84 -5.07 30.21 1.37
CA LEU A 84 -3.93 30.02 0.50
C LEU A 84 -3.96 31.01 -0.67
N PRO A 85 -2.81 31.28 -1.32
CA PRO A 85 -2.73 32.21 -2.44
C PRO A 85 -3.55 31.79 -3.67
N ASP A 86 -3.85 30.51 -3.82
CA ASP A 86 -4.64 29.91 -4.90
C ASP A 86 -6.17 30.00 -4.66
N GLY A 87 -6.59 30.62 -3.56
CA GLY A 87 -8.00 30.76 -3.18
C GLY A 87 -8.55 29.59 -2.35
N ASN A 88 -7.80 28.50 -2.20
CA ASN A 88 -8.17 27.38 -1.33
C ASN A 88 -8.01 27.74 0.16
N ILE A 89 -8.63 26.98 1.03
CA ILE A 89 -8.52 27.16 2.48
C ILE A 89 -7.93 25.88 3.08
N ARG A 90 -6.79 25.99 3.74
CA ARG A 90 -6.27 24.91 4.59
C ARG A 90 -6.93 25.00 5.94
N VAL A 91 -7.54 23.90 6.38
CA VAL A 91 -8.22 23.79 7.67
C VAL A 91 -7.56 22.70 8.51
N LEU A 92 -7.57 22.90 9.83
CA LEU A 92 -7.32 21.88 10.83
C LEU A 92 -8.60 21.70 11.61
N VAL A 93 -9.13 20.50 11.60
CA VAL A 93 -10.35 20.14 12.33
C VAL A 93 -10.06 19.14 13.43
N GLU A 94 -10.87 19.15 14.47
CA GLU A 94 -10.89 18.17 15.54
C GLU A 94 -12.29 17.53 15.57
N GLY A 95 -12.37 16.23 15.29
CA GLY A 95 -13.61 15.47 15.43
C GLY A 95 -14.06 15.45 16.88
N THR A 96 -15.33 15.65 17.15
CA THR A 96 -15.86 15.66 18.53
C THR A 96 -16.80 14.51 18.78
N GLU A 97 -17.85 14.38 18.00
CA GLU A 97 -18.94 13.41 18.26
C GLU A 97 -19.43 12.79 16.94
N ARG A 98 -19.75 11.50 16.98
CA ARG A 98 -20.49 10.86 15.88
C ARG A 98 -21.91 11.41 15.82
N ALA A 99 -22.41 11.57 14.61
CA ALA A 99 -23.79 11.95 14.41
C ALA A 99 -24.37 11.28 13.17
N ARG A 100 -25.68 11.05 13.22
CA ARG A 100 -26.47 10.57 12.09
C ARG A 100 -27.29 11.71 11.52
N ILE A 101 -27.32 11.81 10.20
CA ILE A 101 -28.15 12.76 9.47
C ILE A 101 -29.64 12.44 9.71
N VAL A 102 -30.41 13.44 10.06
CA VAL A 102 -31.88 13.39 10.14
C VAL A 102 -32.49 14.02 8.90
N SER A 103 -31.93 15.16 8.47
CA SER A 103 -32.35 15.86 7.25
C SER A 103 -31.22 16.74 6.72
N VAL A 104 -31.20 16.94 5.42
CA VAL A 104 -30.30 17.85 4.73
C VAL A 104 -31.11 18.90 4.01
N SER A 105 -30.74 20.16 4.12
CA SER A 105 -31.26 21.27 3.33
C SER A 105 -30.14 21.94 2.55
N SER A 106 -30.41 22.39 1.34
CA SER A 106 -29.47 23.24 0.58
C SER A 106 -29.89 24.69 0.79
N GLU A 107 -29.05 25.49 1.40
CA GLU A 107 -29.27 26.91 1.72
C GLU A 107 -28.02 27.69 1.36
N ASP A 108 -28.18 28.86 0.77
CA ASP A 108 -27.08 29.77 0.44
C ASP A 108 -25.91 29.13 -0.41
N GLY A 109 -26.24 28.06 -1.16
CA GLY A 109 -25.31 27.37 -2.03
C GLY A 109 -24.40 26.36 -1.31
N PHE A 110 -24.77 25.90 -0.11
CA PHE A 110 -24.12 24.81 0.60
C PHE A 110 -25.13 23.97 1.37
N PHE A 111 -24.69 22.83 1.91
CA PHE A 111 -25.57 21.95 2.70
C PHE A 111 -25.58 22.32 4.18
N ARG A 112 -26.76 22.34 4.76
CA ARG A 112 -27.00 22.30 6.21
C ARG A 112 -27.61 20.97 6.59
N ALA A 113 -27.02 20.29 7.57
CA ALA A 113 -27.57 19.07 8.10
C ALA A 113 -28.19 19.29 9.47
N THR A 114 -29.35 18.68 9.66
CA THR A 114 -29.86 18.40 11.00
C THR A 114 -29.36 17.03 11.39
N VAL A 115 -28.54 16.97 12.42
CA VAL A 115 -27.88 15.74 12.85
C VAL A 115 -28.32 15.37 14.26
N ARG A 116 -28.43 14.08 14.52
CA ARG A 116 -28.68 13.53 15.85
C ARG A 116 -27.38 12.97 16.41
N LEU A 117 -26.94 13.52 17.53
CA LEU A 117 -25.80 13.03 18.27
C LEU A 117 -26.18 11.73 18.98
N SER A 118 -25.25 10.79 18.99
CA SER A 118 -25.42 9.51 19.70
C SER A 118 -24.24 9.33 20.65
N PRO A 119 -24.33 9.83 21.88
CA PRO A 119 -23.29 9.59 22.87
C PRO A 119 -23.24 8.09 23.18
N ALA A 120 -22.09 7.48 23.01
CA ALA A 120 -21.85 6.10 23.38
C ALA A 120 -22.02 5.95 24.90
N ARG A 121 -22.95 5.11 25.35
CA ARG A 121 -23.08 4.70 26.74
C ARG A 121 -22.38 3.37 26.89
N VAL A 122 -21.27 3.37 27.60
CA VAL A 122 -20.48 2.16 27.84
C VAL A 122 -20.69 1.74 29.28
N GLU A 123 -21.28 0.58 29.49
CA GLU A 123 -21.24 -0.08 30.79
C GLU A 123 -19.94 -0.88 30.88
N SER A 124 -19.12 -0.60 31.88
CA SER A 124 -17.89 -1.35 32.13
C SER A 124 -18.21 -2.82 32.42
N SER A 125 -17.65 -3.72 31.64
CA SER A 125 -17.73 -5.15 31.86
C SER A 125 -16.35 -5.81 31.70
N GLU A 126 -16.14 -6.96 32.32
CA GLU A 126 -14.91 -7.71 32.19
C GLU A 126 -14.64 -8.10 30.72
N GLN A 127 -15.70 -8.42 29.97
CA GLN A 127 -15.61 -8.75 28.53
C GLN A 127 -15.11 -7.54 27.71
N LEU A 128 -15.53 -6.33 28.07
CA LEU A 128 -15.08 -5.12 27.42
C LEU A 128 -13.58 -4.87 27.67
N GLY A 129 -13.10 -5.09 28.90
CA GLY A 129 -11.69 -5.00 29.24
C GLY A 129 -10.83 -6.03 28.46
N GLN A 130 -11.33 -7.24 28.31
CA GLN A 130 -10.65 -8.26 27.50
C GLN A 130 -10.59 -7.86 26.01
N ALA A 131 -11.67 -7.30 25.45
CA ALA A 131 -11.71 -6.80 24.07
C ALA A 131 -10.71 -5.64 23.86
N GLN A 132 -10.64 -4.69 24.81
CA GLN A 132 -9.67 -3.60 24.77
C GLN A 132 -8.23 -4.13 24.76
N ASN A 133 -7.89 -5.05 25.65
CA ASN A 133 -6.56 -5.64 25.74
C ASN A 133 -6.18 -6.40 24.45
N ARG A 134 -7.12 -7.14 23.89
CA ARG A 134 -6.93 -7.85 22.61
C ARG A 134 -6.61 -6.86 21.48
N VAL A 135 -7.46 -5.87 21.28
CA VAL A 135 -7.30 -4.87 20.21
C VAL A 135 -5.99 -4.09 20.36
N THR A 136 -5.64 -3.70 21.59
CA THR A 136 -4.36 -3.05 21.91
C THR A 136 -3.17 -3.91 21.49
N SER A 137 -3.17 -5.19 21.86
CA SER A 137 -2.10 -6.13 21.48
C SER A 137 -2.00 -6.34 19.98
N LEU A 138 -3.13 -6.46 19.30
CA LEU A 138 -3.17 -6.58 17.82
C LEU A 138 -2.68 -5.30 17.16
N PHE A 139 -3.07 -4.14 17.64
CA PHE A 139 -2.63 -2.86 17.09
C PHE A 139 -1.12 -2.66 17.26
N GLU A 140 -0.54 -3.04 18.41
CA GLU A 140 0.91 -3.05 18.61
C GLU A 140 1.63 -3.96 17.60
N GLN A 141 1.09 -5.14 17.32
CA GLN A 141 1.65 -6.05 16.30
C GLN A 141 1.55 -5.44 14.90
N TYR A 142 0.40 -4.86 14.55
CA TYR A 142 0.17 -4.20 13.28
C TYR A 142 1.18 -3.06 13.06
N VAL A 143 1.39 -2.19 14.04
CA VAL A 143 2.36 -1.07 13.95
C VAL A 143 3.79 -1.58 13.78
N LYS A 144 4.18 -2.65 14.48
CA LYS A 144 5.52 -3.27 14.33
C LYS A 144 5.75 -3.88 12.95
N LEU A 145 4.71 -4.34 12.28
CA LEU A 145 4.78 -4.91 10.93
C LEU A 145 4.65 -3.84 9.84
N SER A 146 3.81 -2.85 10.08
CA SER A 146 3.59 -1.71 9.20
C SER A 146 4.74 -0.72 9.34
N GLN A 147 5.44 -0.42 8.26
CA GLN A 147 6.54 0.56 8.24
C GLN A 147 6.04 2.01 8.13
N THR A 148 4.75 2.22 8.08
CA THR A 148 4.11 3.52 7.79
C THR A 148 3.66 4.27 9.04
N LEU A 149 3.45 3.57 10.16
CA LEU A 149 3.06 4.17 11.43
C LEU A 149 4.26 4.30 12.36
N ASN A 150 4.37 5.46 13.02
CA ASN A 150 5.42 5.66 13.98
C ASN A 150 4.99 5.18 15.40
N TYR A 151 5.97 4.92 16.25
CA TYR A 151 5.75 4.39 17.59
C TYR A 151 5.00 5.37 18.49
N ASP A 152 5.21 6.67 18.30
CA ASP A 152 4.56 7.71 19.11
C ASP A 152 3.05 7.74 18.89
N THR A 153 2.61 7.54 17.64
CA THR A 153 1.18 7.43 17.29
C THR A 153 0.53 6.22 17.96
N MET A 154 1.25 5.09 18.00
CA MET A 154 0.80 3.89 18.72
C MET A 154 0.62 4.17 20.21
N ILE A 155 1.62 4.75 20.86
CA ILE A 155 1.56 5.07 22.30
C ILE A 155 0.40 6.02 22.60
N ALA A 156 0.19 7.04 21.77
CA ALA A 156 -0.89 7.99 21.97
C ALA A 156 -2.27 7.30 21.89
N ALA A 157 -2.47 6.40 20.92
CA ALA A 157 -3.71 5.67 20.77
C ALA A 157 -3.98 4.68 21.91
N VAL A 158 -2.96 3.94 22.34
CA VAL A 158 -3.10 2.85 23.33
C VAL A 158 -3.26 3.35 24.78
N ARG A 159 -2.84 4.59 25.08
CA ARG A 159 -2.98 5.19 26.41
C ARG A 159 -4.40 5.65 26.78
N VAL A 160 -5.35 5.47 25.86
CA VAL A 160 -6.74 5.90 26.08
C VAL A 160 -7.51 4.82 26.82
N ASP A 161 -7.94 5.12 28.04
CA ASP A 161 -8.69 4.18 28.88
C ASP A 161 -10.14 3.97 28.44
N ASP A 162 -10.76 4.99 27.84
CA ASP A 162 -12.12 4.92 27.34
C ASP A 162 -12.22 4.02 26.10
N PRO A 163 -13.05 2.96 26.10
CA PRO A 163 -13.14 2.01 24.99
C PRO A 163 -13.67 2.62 23.70
N GLY A 164 -14.51 3.64 23.78
CA GLY A 164 -15.02 4.38 22.63
C GLY A 164 -13.89 5.18 21.97
N LYS A 165 -13.19 5.97 22.76
CA LYS A 165 -12.06 6.78 22.28
C LYS A 165 -10.89 5.92 21.81
N LEU A 166 -10.59 4.82 22.50
CA LEU A 166 -9.56 3.85 22.08
C LEU A 166 -9.86 3.29 20.69
N SER A 167 -11.11 2.82 20.49
CA SER A 167 -11.51 2.29 19.20
C SER A 167 -11.45 3.33 18.08
N ASP A 168 -11.80 4.59 18.35
CA ASP A 168 -11.72 5.68 17.39
C ASP A 168 -10.28 6.06 17.05
N ALA A 169 -9.43 6.13 18.07
CA ALA A 169 -8.00 6.41 17.88
C ALA A 169 -7.31 5.33 17.04
N ILE A 170 -7.64 4.05 17.26
CA ILE A 170 -7.11 2.95 16.46
C ILE A 170 -7.66 3.01 15.03
N ALA A 171 -8.99 3.13 14.86
CA ALA A 171 -9.64 3.19 13.55
C ALA A 171 -9.10 4.33 12.66
N ALA A 172 -8.86 5.50 13.25
CA ALA A 172 -8.28 6.65 12.55
C ALA A 172 -6.89 6.33 11.96
N ASN A 173 -6.10 5.50 12.63
CA ASN A 173 -4.73 5.16 12.26
C ASN A 173 -4.60 3.89 11.40
N LEU A 174 -5.67 3.12 11.19
CA LEU A 174 -5.64 1.96 10.30
C LEU A 174 -5.48 2.41 8.85
N GLN A 175 -4.69 1.65 8.08
CA GLN A 175 -4.51 1.87 6.64
C GLN A 175 -5.40 0.91 5.84
N ILE A 176 -6.68 1.16 5.92
CA ILE A 176 -7.75 0.39 5.28
C ILE A 176 -8.54 1.29 4.32
N PRO A 177 -9.30 0.72 3.37
CA PRO A 177 -10.19 1.47 2.48
C PRO A 177 -11.15 2.40 3.22
N VAL A 178 -11.57 3.46 2.54
CA VAL A 178 -12.48 4.48 3.10
C VAL A 178 -13.82 3.86 3.51
N GLU A 179 -14.30 2.91 2.73
CA GLU A 179 -15.53 2.17 2.98
C GLU A 179 -15.48 1.38 4.29
N GLU A 180 -14.37 0.71 4.56
CA GLU A 180 -14.17 -0.02 5.82
C GLU A 180 -14.03 0.93 7.02
N LYS A 181 -13.36 2.08 6.83
CA LYS A 181 -13.34 3.13 7.86
C LYS A 181 -14.73 3.68 8.14
N GLN A 182 -15.52 3.87 7.11
CA GLN A 182 -16.90 4.34 7.26
C GLN A 182 -17.77 3.32 8.01
N GLU A 183 -17.63 2.02 7.70
CA GLU A 183 -18.30 0.95 8.47
C GLU A 183 -17.97 1.06 9.97
N LEU A 184 -16.68 1.26 10.31
CA LEU A 184 -16.27 1.45 11.70
C LEU A 184 -16.87 2.71 12.34
N LEU A 185 -17.01 3.80 11.58
CA LEU A 185 -17.67 5.02 12.06
C LEU A 185 -19.15 4.78 12.32
N GLU A 186 -19.80 3.94 11.53
CA GLU A 186 -21.25 3.63 11.64
C GLU A 186 -21.58 2.70 12.81
N ILE A 187 -20.61 2.01 13.38
CA ILE A 187 -20.79 1.20 14.60
C ILE A 187 -20.77 2.13 15.82
N PHE A 188 -21.92 2.39 16.41
CA PHE A 188 -22.04 3.29 17.56
C PHE A 188 -21.60 2.63 18.87
N GLU A 189 -21.84 1.33 19.03
CA GLU A 189 -21.52 0.58 20.25
C GLU A 189 -20.03 0.23 20.32
N PRO A 190 -19.27 0.72 21.33
CA PRO A 190 -17.84 0.48 21.43
C PRO A 190 -17.43 -0.99 21.49
N PRO A 191 -18.14 -1.89 22.18
CA PRO A 191 -17.77 -3.31 22.21
C PRO A 191 -17.81 -3.96 20.82
N GLU A 192 -18.86 -3.64 20.05
CA GLU A 192 -19.03 -4.16 18.67
C GLU A 192 -17.97 -3.58 17.74
N ARG A 193 -17.67 -2.28 17.88
CA ARG A 193 -16.60 -1.63 17.10
C ARG A 193 -15.22 -2.19 17.43
N LEU A 194 -14.89 -2.45 18.71
CA LEU A 194 -13.64 -3.09 19.10
C LEU A 194 -13.52 -4.50 18.50
N GLN A 195 -14.60 -5.28 18.50
CA GLN A 195 -14.59 -6.60 17.87
C GLN A 195 -14.31 -6.49 16.36
N ARG A 196 -14.98 -5.57 15.66
CA ARG A 196 -14.76 -5.35 14.23
C ARG A 196 -13.32 -4.90 13.93
N ILE A 197 -12.76 -4.01 14.76
CA ILE A 197 -11.35 -3.62 14.65
C ILE A 197 -10.41 -4.79 14.86
N ALA A 198 -10.69 -5.68 15.81
CA ALA A 198 -9.87 -6.89 16.03
C ALA A 198 -9.85 -7.78 14.78
N ASP A 199 -11.02 -8.00 14.16
CA ASP A 199 -11.13 -8.82 12.96
C ASP A 199 -10.37 -8.21 11.77
N ILE A 200 -10.44 -6.89 11.61
CA ILE A 200 -9.66 -6.15 10.58
C ILE A 200 -8.15 -6.26 10.87
N LEU A 201 -7.73 -6.05 12.12
CA LEU A 201 -6.32 -6.13 12.50
C LEU A 201 -5.75 -7.53 12.29
N ASP A 202 -6.48 -8.58 12.64
CA ASP A 202 -6.08 -9.96 12.39
C ASP A 202 -5.84 -10.20 10.88
N ALA A 203 -6.75 -9.75 10.02
CA ALA A 203 -6.62 -9.88 8.56
C ALA A 203 -5.43 -9.06 8.00
N GLU A 204 -5.26 -7.81 8.44
CA GLU A 204 -4.16 -6.96 7.98
C GLU A 204 -2.79 -7.45 8.47
N ILE A 205 -2.70 -7.98 9.69
CA ILE A 205 -1.48 -8.61 10.23
C ILE A 205 -1.10 -9.84 9.40
N GLU A 206 -2.06 -10.69 9.05
CA GLU A 206 -1.82 -11.86 8.20
C GLU A 206 -1.28 -11.43 6.82
N LYS A 207 -1.92 -10.46 6.19
CA LYS A 207 -1.50 -9.87 4.91
C LYS A 207 -0.08 -9.31 4.97
N LEU A 208 0.25 -8.51 5.99
CA LEU A 208 1.60 -7.96 6.18
C LEU A 208 2.66 -9.06 6.41
N ASN A 209 2.33 -10.14 7.11
CA ASN A 209 3.22 -11.28 7.31
C ASN A 209 3.50 -12.02 6.00
N VAL A 210 2.48 -12.22 5.15
CA VAL A 210 2.63 -12.80 3.81
C VAL A 210 3.54 -11.92 2.96
N ASP A 211 3.29 -10.62 2.90
CA ASP A 211 4.10 -9.66 2.14
C ASP A 211 5.56 -9.65 2.60
N ARG A 212 5.79 -9.67 3.91
CA ARG A 212 7.13 -9.76 4.48
C ARG A 212 7.85 -11.05 4.09
N SER A 213 7.15 -12.17 4.07
CA SER A 213 7.69 -13.46 3.67
C SER A 213 8.08 -13.47 2.18
N ILE A 214 7.23 -12.91 1.32
CA ILE A 214 7.48 -12.75 -0.12
C ILE A 214 8.72 -11.86 -0.34
N ASN A 215 8.75 -10.68 0.27
CA ASN A 215 9.86 -9.75 0.15
C ASN A 215 11.19 -10.36 0.61
N THR A 216 11.19 -11.13 1.69
CA THR A 216 12.37 -11.85 2.18
C THR A 216 12.84 -12.90 1.18
N ARG A 217 11.91 -13.63 0.55
CA ARG A 217 12.21 -14.63 -0.48
C ARG A 217 12.81 -13.98 -1.74
N VAL A 218 12.17 -12.90 -2.21
CA VAL A 218 12.65 -12.14 -3.37
C VAL A 218 14.05 -11.59 -3.12
N LYS A 219 14.28 -10.98 -1.95
CA LYS A 219 15.61 -10.46 -1.58
C LYS A 219 16.69 -11.56 -1.62
N ARG A 220 16.41 -12.73 -1.05
CA ARG A 220 17.35 -13.88 -1.08
C ARG A 220 17.62 -14.36 -2.51
N GLN A 221 16.62 -14.39 -3.38
CA GLN A 221 16.81 -14.75 -4.79
C GLN A 221 17.69 -13.74 -5.52
N MET A 222 17.44 -12.43 -5.30
CA MET A 222 18.26 -11.37 -5.88
C MET A 222 19.71 -11.44 -5.42
N GLU A 223 19.96 -11.65 -4.12
CA GLU A 223 21.30 -11.80 -3.55
C GLU A 223 22.04 -13.01 -4.15
N ARG A 224 21.35 -14.14 -4.37
CA ARG A 224 21.93 -15.33 -5.03
C ARG A 224 22.26 -15.03 -6.48
N ALA A 225 21.35 -14.44 -7.24
CA ALA A 225 21.57 -14.09 -8.64
C ALA A 225 22.73 -13.10 -8.82
N GLN A 226 22.82 -12.08 -7.97
CA GLN A 226 23.94 -11.14 -7.98
C GLN A 226 25.28 -11.81 -7.67
N LYS A 227 25.29 -12.70 -6.68
CA LYS A 227 26.51 -13.47 -6.32
C LYS A 227 26.94 -14.39 -7.47
N GLU A 228 25.99 -15.07 -8.10
CA GLU A 228 26.26 -15.95 -9.25
C GLU A 228 26.79 -15.15 -10.44
N TYR A 229 26.16 -14.03 -10.76
CA TYR A 229 26.65 -13.12 -11.80
C TYR A 229 28.07 -12.63 -11.51
N TYR A 230 28.35 -12.16 -10.30
CA TYR A 230 29.67 -11.70 -9.91
C TYR A 230 30.73 -12.81 -10.03
N LEU A 231 30.40 -14.03 -9.59
CA LEU A 231 31.34 -15.17 -9.69
C LEU A 231 31.59 -15.55 -11.14
N ASN A 232 30.57 -15.53 -12.01
CA ASN A 232 30.73 -15.80 -13.43
C ASN A 232 31.59 -14.74 -14.12
N GLU A 233 31.41 -13.47 -13.85
CA GLU A 233 32.23 -12.39 -14.40
C GLU A 233 33.68 -12.47 -13.92
N LYS A 234 33.87 -12.80 -12.63
CA LYS A 234 35.20 -13.01 -12.08
C LYS A 234 35.92 -14.23 -12.73
N LEU A 235 35.16 -15.29 -12.97
CA LEU A 235 35.67 -16.49 -13.67
C LEU A 235 36.09 -16.17 -15.11
N LYS A 236 35.27 -15.41 -15.85
CA LYS A 236 35.60 -14.91 -17.20
C LYS A 236 36.88 -14.05 -17.21
N ALA A 237 36.98 -13.13 -16.24
CA ALA A 237 38.17 -12.28 -16.11
C ALA A 237 39.44 -13.09 -15.85
N ILE A 238 39.39 -14.08 -14.93
CA ILE A 238 40.52 -14.98 -14.64
C ILE A 238 40.87 -15.81 -15.87
N GLN A 239 39.90 -16.36 -16.59
CA GLN A 239 40.18 -17.13 -17.83
C GLN A 239 40.82 -16.26 -18.89
N LYS A 240 40.43 -14.99 -19.03
CA LYS A 240 41.05 -14.03 -19.96
C LYS A 240 42.52 -13.74 -19.58
N GLU A 241 42.81 -13.54 -18.29
CA GLU A 241 44.20 -13.30 -17.82
C GLU A 241 45.10 -14.52 -17.97
N LEU A 242 44.55 -15.71 -17.76
CA LEU A 242 45.33 -16.97 -17.95
C LEU A 242 45.55 -17.33 -19.43
N GLY A 243 45.09 -16.50 -20.38
CA GLY A 243 45.23 -16.79 -21.82
C GLY A 243 44.42 -18.01 -22.30
N ARG A 244 43.55 -18.54 -21.45
CA ARG A 244 42.67 -19.68 -21.71
C ARG A 244 41.24 -19.24 -22.10
N GLY A 245 41.14 -18.09 -22.75
CA GLY A 245 39.82 -17.59 -23.20
C GLY A 245 39.34 -18.43 -24.38
N GLU A 246 38.12 -18.93 -24.27
CA GLU A 246 37.44 -19.70 -25.34
C GLU A 246 37.36 -18.93 -26.66
N ALA A 247 37.30 -17.60 -26.62
CA ALA A 247 37.39 -16.76 -27.81
C ALA A 247 38.71 -17.02 -28.60
N SER A 248 39.83 -17.26 -27.89
CA SER A 248 41.11 -17.61 -28.55
C SER A 248 41.11 -19.03 -29.13
N GLU A 249 40.45 -19.99 -28.45
CA GLU A 249 40.35 -21.38 -28.92
C GLU A 249 39.42 -21.50 -30.14
N ILE A 250 38.24 -20.87 -30.07
CA ILE A 250 37.27 -20.83 -31.17
C ILE A 250 37.87 -20.13 -32.40
N GLU A 251 38.62 -19.05 -32.19
CA GLU A 251 39.25 -18.31 -33.28
C GLU A 251 40.38 -19.13 -33.92
N GLN A 252 41.15 -19.90 -33.12
CA GLN A 252 42.15 -20.85 -33.61
C GLN A 252 41.52 -22.01 -34.37
N LEU A 253 40.40 -22.58 -33.88
CA LEU A 253 39.67 -23.63 -34.58
C LEU A 253 39.10 -23.12 -35.90
N LYS A 254 38.57 -21.92 -35.95
CA LYS A 254 38.10 -21.28 -37.18
C LYS A 254 39.19 -21.15 -38.22
N LYS A 255 40.37 -20.62 -37.83
CA LYS A 255 41.54 -20.52 -38.74
C LYS A 255 41.99 -21.89 -39.24
N LYS A 256 42.01 -22.91 -38.36
CA LYS A 256 42.37 -24.29 -38.76
C LYS A 256 41.37 -24.86 -39.77
N ILE A 257 40.06 -24.63 -39.58
CA ILE A 257 39.05 -25.09 -40.55
C ILE A 257 39.25 -24.41 -41.90
N GLU A 258 39.45 -23.10 -41.90
CA GLU A 258 39.63 -22.31 -43.13
C GLU A 258 40.94 -22.72 -43.91
N THR A 259 41.96 -23.12 -43.19
CA THR A 259 43.27 -23.48 -43.77
C THR A 259 43.44 -24.97 -44.06
N SER A 260 42.52 -25.83 -43.59
CA SER A 260 42.62 -27.30 -43.67
C SER A 260 42.54 -27.85 -45.11
N GLY A 261 41.98 -27.12 -46.05
CA GLY A 261 41.75 -27.57 -47.41
C GLY A 261 40.59 -28.57 -47.59
N MET A 262 39.65 -28.52 -46.66
CA MET A 262 38.42 -29.31 -46.78
C MET A 262 37.61 -28.93 -48.02
N PRO A 263 36.89 -29.89 -48.66
CA PRO A 263 35.86 -29.58 -49.62
C PRO A 263 34.73 -28.74 -49.02
N GLU A 264 33.98 -28.01 -49.83
CA GLU A 264 32.97 -27.04 -49.43
C GLU A 264 31.93 -27.62 -48.45
N GLY A 265 31.42 -28.85 -48.71
CA GLY A 265 30.42 -29.48 -47.87
C GLY A 265 30.87 -29.82 -46.43
N PRO A 266 32.03 -30.50 -46.21
CA PRO A 266 32.62 -30.72 -44.91
C PRO A 266 33.00 -29.42 -44.18
N GLN A 267 33.50 -28.40 -44.92
CA GLN A 267 33.88 -27.12 -44.35
C GLN A 267 32.66 -26.36 -43.79
N GLU A 268 31.57 -26.36 -44.52
CA GLU A 268 30.32 -25.74 -44.07
C GLU A 268 29.78 -26.40 -42.80
N LYS A 269 29.78 -27.74 -42.75
CA LYS A 269 29.41 -28.48 -41.50
C LYS A 269 30.30 -28.19 -40.31
N ALA A 270 31.62 -28.08 -40.56
CA ALA A 270 32.57 -27.74 -39.51
C ALA A 270 32.33 -26.32 -38.94
N LEU A 271 32.04 -25.36 -39.81
CA LEU A 271 31.72 -23.99 -39.39
C LEU A 271 30.35 -23.91 -38.67
N GLN A 272 29.37 -24.70 -39.06
CA GLN A 272 28.10 -24.80 -38.35
C GLN A 272 28.29 -25.38 -36.92
N GLU A 273 29.07 -26.44 -36.78
CA GLU A 273 29.36 -27.06 -35.49
C GLU A 273 30.23 -26.14 -34.60
N LEU A 274 31.16 -25.39 -35.17
CA LEU A 274 31.94 -24.38 -34.46
C LEU A 274 31.03 -23.27 -33.90
N LYS A 275 30.06 -22.79 -34.69
CA LYS A 275 29.09 -21.82 -34.24
C LYS A 275 28.15 -22.36 -33.14
N ARG A 276 27.86 -23.65 -33.19
CA ARG A 276 27.10 -24.34 -32.17
C ARG A 276 27.91 -24.48 -30.87
N LEU A 277 29.19 -24.79 -30.97
CA LEU A 277 30.14 -24.85 -29.83
C LEU A 277 30.27 -23.48 -29.15
N GLU A 278 30.29 -22.39 -29.91
CA GLU A 278 30.35 -21.02 -29.39
C GLU A 278 29.15 -20.67 -28.50
N MET A 279 27.99 -21.27 -28.77
CA MET A 279 26.76 -21.04 -28.00
C MET A 279 26.57 -21.99 -26.82
N MET A 280 27.38 -23.02 -26.69
CA MET A 280 27.30 -24.01 -25.61
C MET A 280 28.02 -23.56 -24.35
N PRO A 281 27.53 -23.96 -23.15
CA PRO A 281 28.29 -23.77 -21.91
C PRO A 281 29.65 -24.52 -22.00
N PRO A 282 30.77 -23.86 -21.65
CA PRO A 282 32.13 -24.36 -21.88
C PRO A 282 32.44 -25.70 -21.24
N MET A 283 31.84 -26.02 -20.12
CA MET A 283 32.09 -27.22 -19.32
C MET A 283 30.98 -28.27 -19.50
N SER A 284 30.14 -28.17 -20.52
CA SER A 284 29.11 -29.16 -20.76
C SER A 284 29.67 -30.43 -21.43
N ALA A 285 29.07 -31.58 -21.19
CA ALA A 285 29.39 -32.82 -21.87
C ALA A 285 29.26 -32.68 -23.41
N GLU A 286 28.25 -31.91 -23.84
CA GLU A 286 27.96 -31.59 -25.24
C GLU A 286 29.07 -30.79 -25.91
N SER A 287 29.64 -29.78 -25.21
CA SER A 287 30.77 -28.98 -25.73
C SER A 287 32.02 -29.85 -25.98
N THR A 288 32.24 -30.83 -25.09
CA THR A 288 33.37 -31.79 -25.26
C THR A 288 33.16 -32.69 -26.47
N VAL A 289 31.93 -33.14 -26.72
CA VAL A 289 31.62 -33.95 -27.92
C VAL A 289 31.81 -33.13 -29.20
N SER A 290 31.30 -31.89 -29.24
CA SER A 290 31.47 -31.01 -30.40
C SER A 290 32.94 -30.66 -30.66
N ARG A 291 33.78 -30.44 -29.62
CA ARG A 291 35.22 -30.24 -29.76
C ARG A 291 35.91 -31.47 -30.34
N ASN A 292 35.65 -32.65 -29.78
CA ASN A 292 36.21 -33.89 -30.29
C ASN A 292 35.81 -34.11 -31.76
N TYR A 293 34.56 -33.82 -32.14
CA TYR A 293 34.12 -33.93 -33.53
C TYR A 293 34.92 -33.01 -34.47
N LEU A 294 35.13 -31.75 -34.08
CA LEU A 294 35.90 -30.79 -34.87
C LEU A 294 37.39 -31.20 -34.94
N ASP A 295 37.96 -31.71 -33.85
CA ASP A 295 39.36 -32.22 -33.84
C ASP A 295 39.53 -33.41 -34.76
N TRP A 296 38.61 -34.39 -34.75
CA TRP A 296 38.64 -35.52 -35.68
C TRP A 296 38.50 -35.07 -37.13
N LEU A 297 37.62 -34.12 -37.40
CA LEU A 297 37.40 -33.58 -38.74
C LEU A 297 38.63 -32.84 -39.26
N LEU A 298 39.34 -32.11 -38.37
CA LEU A 298 40.58 -31.42 -38.70
C LEU A 298 41.78 -32.39 -38.85
N ALA A 299 41.76 -33.55 -38.22
CA ALA A 299 42.81 -34.57 -38.32
C ALA A 299 42.80 -35.33 -39.66
N VAL A 300 41.71 -35.27 -40.44
CA VAL A 300 41.61 -35.89 -41.76
C VAL A 300 42.53 -35.16 -42.76
N PRO A 301 43.39 -35.88 -43.47
CA PRO A 301 44.34 -35.27 -44.43
C PRO A 301 43.63 -34.85 -45.74
N TRP A 302 42.88 -33.81 -45.75
CA TRP A 302 42.06 -33.33 -46.87
C TRP A 302 42.83 -32.96 -48.12
N LYS A 303 44.14 -32.69 -48.00
CA LYS A 303 45.00 -32.31 -49.14
C LYS A 303 45.69 -33.49 -49.81
N LYS A 304 45.59 -34.71 -49.23
CA LYS A 304 46.14 -35.91 -49.87
C LYS A 304 45.12 -36.50 -50.83
N ARG A 305 45.41 -36.47 -52.14
CA ARG A 305 44.73 -37.26 -53.18
C ARG A 305 45.28 -38.68 -53.16
#